data_db27549f3dffbb63a67fb848e1341f18
#
_entry.id   db27549f3dffbb63a67fb848e1341f18
#
_cell.length_a   1.000
_cell.length_b   1.000
_cell.length_c   1.000
_cell.angle_alpha   90.00
_cell.angle_beta   90.00
_cell.angle_gamma   90.00
#
_symmetry.space_group_name_H-M   'P 1'
#
loop_
_entity.id
_entity.type
_entity.pdbx_description
1 polymer ?
#
loop_
_entity_poly.entity_id
_entity_poly.type
_entity_poly.pdbx_seq_one_letter_code
_entity_poly.pdbx_strand_id
1 'polypeptide(L)'
;MALTVVITGASRGIGKALATQFAAAGYELLLSARQAQGLETTLNTLREQFPGTAIHGKAADLSIAEQATELGRWCLSYSAPDILINNAGFFQPGSLADEPAGQLENQLQINLGSAYHLTRALLPSMVQRGTGHIFNICSIASLQPYPNGGSYSISKYALHGFTQNLREELKPTGVKVTGVYPGAVLTDSWGNFDNSAGRIMETDDVAKMVLQAAQLSSQACVEQIVLRPRLGDL
;
A
#
# COMPACT_ATOMS: atom_id res chain seq x y z
N MET A 1 10.37 8.49 -20.94
CA MET A 1 10.60 7.32 -20.07
C MET A 1 9.26 6.94 -19.43
N ALA A 2 9.03 5.66 -19.18
CA ALA A 2 7.85 5.23 -18.43
C ALA A 2 7.93 5.76 -16.98
N LEU A 3 6.79 6.06 -16.39
CA LEU A 3 6.72 6.43 -14.97
C LEU A 3 6.95 5.20 -14.10
N THR A 4 7.66 5.35 -12.99
CA THR A 4 8.02 4.25 -12.09
C THR A 4 7.13 4.24 -10.86
N VAL A 5 6.56 3.08 -10.51
CA VAL A 5 5.79 2.87 -9.29
C VAL A 5 6.43 1.81 -8.39
N VAL A 6 6.59 2.16 -7.12
CA VAL A 6 6.99 1.22 -6.05
C VAL A 6 5.74 0.73 -5.34
N ILE A 7 5.57 -0.60 -5.22
CA ILE A 7 4.42 -1.22 -4.53
C ILE A 7 4.92 -2.23 -3.51
N THR A 8 4.58 -2.02 -2.24
CA THR A 8 4.90 -2.96 -1.17
C THR A 8 3.75 -3.96 -0.93
N GLY A 9 4.07 -5.17 -0.46
CA GLY A 9 3.06 -6.22 -0.25
C GLY A 9 2.43 -6.71 -1.56
N ALA A 10 3.21 -6.76 -2.66
CA ALA A 10 2.72 -6.95 -4.02
C ALA A 10 2.46 -8.42 -4.41
N SER A 11 2.70 -9.39 -3.53
CA SER A 11 2.59 -10.82 -3.87
C SER A 11 1.16 -11.36 -3.94
N ARG A 12 0.17 -10.64 -3.39
CA ARG A 12 -1.24 -11.06 -3.33
C ARG A 12 -2.18 -9.89 -3.03
N GLY A 13 -3.49 -10.17 -3.02
CA GLY A 13 -4.53 -9.24 -2.60
C GLY A 13 -4.46 -7.90 -3.32
N ILE A 14 -4.70 -6.81 -2.59
CA ILE A 14 -4.72 -5.44 -3.13
C ILE A 14 -3.39 -5.09 -3.80
N GLY A 15 -2.24 -5.48 -3.22
CA GLY A 15 -0.93 -5.19 -3.80
C GLY A 15 -0.70 -5.81 -5.17
N LYS A 16 -1.15 -7.05 -5.38
CA LYS A 16 -1.09 -7.71 -6.70
C LYS A 16 -2.05 -7.04 -7.70
N ALA A 17 -3.26 -6.69 -7.28
CA ALA A 17 -4.21 -5.99 -8.13
C ALA A 17 -3.67 -4.59 -8.56
N LEU A 18 -3.06 -3.85 -7.63
CA LEU A 18 -2.36 -2.59 -7.94
C LEU A 18 -1.26 -2.82 -8.98
N ALA A 19 -0.39 -3.80 -8.77
CA ALA A 19 0.69 -4.11 -9.72
C ALA A 19 0.14 -4.43 -11.12
N THR A 20 -0.97 -5.18 -11.21
CA THR A 20 -1.63 -5.49 -12.48
C THR A 20 -2.17 -4.24 -13.18
N GLN A 21 -2.88 -3.37 -12.45
CA GLN A 21 -3.46 -2.15 -13.02
C GLN A 21 -2.38 -1.16 -13.49
N PHE A 22 -1.31 -0.98 -12.72
CA PHE A 22 -0.20 -0.10 -13.10
C PHE A 22 0.64 -0.67 -14.25
N ALA A 23 0.85 -2.00 -14.31
CA ALA A 23 1.49 -2.64 -15.47
C ALA A 23 0.67 -2.44 -16.75
N ALA A 24 -0.65 -2.66 -16.68
CA ALA A 24 -1.56 -2.43 -17.81
C ALA A 24 -1.56 -0.97 -18.28
N ALA A 25 -1.31 -0.03 -17.39
CA ALA A 25 -1.19 1.40 -17.71
C ALA A 25 0.22 1.80 -18.19
N GLY A 26 1.16 0.86 -18.34
CA GLY A 26 2.50 1.10 -18.91
C GLY A 26 3.52 1.67 -17.92
N TYR A 27 3.28 1.55 -16.61
CA TYR A 27 4.26 1.94 -15.59
C TYR A 27 5.35 0.90 -15.43
N GLU A 28 6.60 1.33 -15.19
CA GLU A 28 7.66 0.48 -14.68
C GLU A 28 7.37 0.12 -13.22
N LEU A 29 7.50 -1.17 -12.86
CA LEU A 29 7.15 -1.67 -11.53
C LEU A 29 8.37 -2.06 -10.71
N LEU A 30 8.45 -1.54 -9.49
CA LEU A 30 9.38 -1.98 -8.45
C LEU A 30 8.56 -2.59 -7.31
N LEU A 31 8.51 -3.91 -7.27
CA LEU A 31 7.62 -4.66 -6.39
C LEU A 31 8.37 -5.23 -5.19
N SER A 32 7.73 -5.22 -4.02
CA SER A 32 8.28 -5.89 -2.85
C SER A 32 7.24 -6.70 -2.11
N ALA A 33 7.68 -7.84 -1.56
CA ALA A 33 6.92 -8.64 -0.62
C ALA A 33 7.87 -9.34 0.35
N ARG A 34 7.35 -9.81 1.50
CA ARG A 34 8.17 -10.47 2.52
C ARG A 34 8.72 -11.82 2.04
N GLN A 35 7.89 -12.61 1.36
CA GLN A 35 8.26 -13.95 0.89
C GLN A 35 8.68 -13.92 -0.57
N ALA A 36 9.92 -14.34 -0.85
CA ALA A 36 10.51 -14.35 -2.18
C ALA A 36 9.69 -15.20 -3.16
N GLN A 37 9.26 -16.40 -2.76
CA GLN A 37 8.52 -17.32 -3.63
C GLN A 37 7.20 -16.72 -4.14
N GLY A 38 6.39 -16.11 -3.24
CA GLY A 38 5.12 -15.47 -3.63
C GLY A 38 5.34 -14.25 -4.51
N LEU A 39 6.42 -13.49 -4.27
CA LEU A 39 6.80 -12.37 -5.11
C LEU A 39 7.20 -12.84 -6.51
N GLU A 40 8.05 -13.86 -6.62
CA GLU A 40 8.52 -14.38 -7.91
C GLU A 40 7.36 -14.91 -8.76
N THR A 41 6.40 -15.62 -8.15
CA THR A 41 5.18 -16.05 -8.85
C THR A 41 4.42 -14.85 -9.44
N THR A 42 4.29 -13.77 -8.68
CA THR A 42 3.62 -12.54 -9.17
C THR A 42 4.41 -11.87 -10.29
N LEU A 43 5.75 -11.76 -10.14
CA LEU A 43 6.62 -11.18 -11.17
C LEU A 43 6.50 -11.92 -12.49
N ASN A 44 6.54 -13.27 -12.48
CA ASN A 44 6.44 -14.10 -13.68
C ASN A 44 5.06 -13.93 -14.34
N THR A 45 3.98 -13.98 -13.56
CA THR A 45 2.63 -13.74 -14.08
C THR A 45 2.51 -12.37 -14.77
N LEU A 46 3.03 -11.32 -14.15
CA LEU A 46 2.96 -9.96 -14.71
C LEU A 46 3.84 -9.80 -15.95
N ARG A 47 5.05 -10.38 -15.98
CA ARG A 47 5.94 -10.35 -17.15
C ARG A 47 5.34 -11.09 -18.35
N GLU A 48 4.63 -12.19 -18.10
CA GLU A 48 3.89 -12.92 -19.15
C GLU A 48 2.71 -12.12 -19.70
N GLN A 49 1.96 -11.44 -18.82
CA GLN A 49 0.80 -10.63 -19.20
C GLN A 49 1.20 -9.31 -19.87
N PHE A 50 2.33 -8.72 -19.48
CA PHE A 50 2.78 -7.40 -19.93
C PHE A 50 4.24 -7.45 -20.41
N PRO A 51 4.55 -8.14 -21.51
CA PRO A 51 5.93 -8.42 -21.93
C PRO A 51 6.75 -7.17 -22.30
N GLY A 52 6.09 -6.02 -22.51
CA GLY A 52 6.77 -4.75 -22.80
C GLY A 52 7.07 -3.89 -21.56
N THR A 53 6.66 -4.34 -20.38
CA THR A 53 6.77 -3.57 -19.13
C THR A 53 8.01 -4.00 -18.33
N ALA A 54 8.80 -3.04 -17.87
CA ALA A 54 9.91 -3.31 -16.95
C ALA A 54 9.35 -3.64 -15.56
N ILE A 55 9.58 -4.87 -15.07
CA ILE A 55 9.04 -5.35 -13.80
C ILE A 55 10.16 -5.99 -12.99
N HIS A 56 10.48 -5.37 -11.86
CA HIS A 56 11.53 -5.78 -10.94
C HIS A 56 10.96 -6.09 -9.56
N GLY A 57 11.59 -6.99 -8.83
CA GLY A 57 11.15 -7.35 -7.49
C GLY A 57 12.29 -7.57 -6.52
N LYS A 58 12.08 -7.19 -5.27
CA LYS A 58 13.00 -7.46 -4.15
C LYS A 58 12.21 -7.94 -2.94
N ALA A 59 12.56 -9.12 -2.45
CA ALA A 59 12.03 -9.62 -1.18
C ALA A 59 12.62 -8.82 -0.01
N ALA A 60 11.74 -8.36 0.91
CA ALA A 60 12.14 -7.64 2.10
C ALA A 60 11.09 -7.80 3.21
N ASP A 61 11.51 -8.02 4.43
CA ASP A 61 10.66 -7.93 5.62
C ASP A 61 10.63 -6.48 6.10
N LEU A 62 9.55 -5.78 5.76
CA LEU A 62 9.41 -4.35 6.05
C LEU A 62 9.00 -4.06 7.49
N SER A 63 8.81 -5.06 8.35
CA SER A 63 8.74 -4.87 9.79
C SER A 63 10.12 -4.52 10.39
N ILE A 64 11.20 -4.74 9.62
CA ILE A 64 12.58 -4.44 9.97
C ILE A 64 12.99 -3.13 9.29
N ALA A 65 13.25 -2.08 10.06
CA ALA A 65 13.54 -0.73 9.58
C ALA A 65 14.72 -0.67 8.58
N GLU A 66 15.76 -1.46 8.85
CA GLU A 66 16.95 -1.58 7.99
C GLU A 66 16.58 -2.13 6.62
N GLN A 67 15.75 -3.18 6.56
CA GLN A 67 15.32 -3.78 5.29
C GLN A 67 14.41 -2.83 4.48
N ALA A 68 13.55 -2.05 5.15
CA ALA A 68 12.76 -1.02 4.50
C ALA A 68 13.65 0.08 3.89
N THR A 69 14.70 0.49 4.62
CA THR A 69 15.68 1.46 4.12
C THR A 69 16.51 0.91 2.95
N GLU A 70 16.93 -0.36 3.02
CA GLU A 70 17.63 -1.03 1.93
C GLU A 70 16.77 -1.22 0.69
N LEU A 71 15.46 -1.49 0.87
CA LEU A 71 14.52 -1.51 -0.24
C LEU A 71 14.46 -0.14 -0.91
N GLY A 72 14.42 0.94 -0.15
CA GLY A 72 14.45 2.29 -0.70
C GLY A 72 15.71 2.56 -1.53
N ARG A 73 16.91 2.18 -1.04
CA ARG A 73 18.16 2.31 -1.80
C ARG A 73 18.14 1.47 -3.08
N TRP A 74 17.58 0.26 -3.02
CA TRP A 74 17.42 -0.60 -4.19
C TRP A 74 16.46 0.03 -5.21
N CYS A 75 15.35 0.62 -4.80
CA CYS A 75 14.47 1.34 -5.70
C CYS A 75 15.21 2.50 -6.40
N LEU A 76 15.96 3.29 -5.64
CA LEU A 76 16.74 4.43 -6.17
C LEU A 76 17.88 4.02 -7.12
N SER A 77 18.32 2.76 -7.10
CA SER A 77 19.30 2.27 -8.09
C SER A 77 18.71 2.09 -9.50
N TYR A 78 17.37 2.06 -9.64
CA TYR A 78 16.67 2.10 -10.92
C TYR A 78 16.32 3.54 -11.31
N SER A 79 15.49 4.18 -10.50
CA SER A 79 15.09 5.58 -10.68
C SER A 79 14.50 6.15 -9.38
N ALA A 80 14.40 7.47 -9.28
CA ALA A 80 13.55 8.09 -8.28
C ALA A 80 12.09 7.80 -8.64
N PRO A 81 11.30 7.12 -7.79
CA PRO A 81 9.96 6.70 -8.16
C PRO A 81 9.01 7.89 -8.33
N ASP A 82 8.11 7.78 -9.31
CA ASP A 82 7.03 8.75 -9.50
C ASP A 82 5.90 8.50 -8.51
N ILE A 83 5.67 7.22 -8.16
CA ILE A 83 4.62 6.80 -7.26
C ILE A 83 5.18 5.82 -6.24
N LEU A 84 4.84 6.04 -4.97
CA LEU A 84 5.06 5.08 -3.88
C LEU A 84 3.71 4.61 -3.33
N ILE A 85 3.47 3.30 -3.33
CA ILE A 85 2.27 2.70 -2.74
C ILE A 85 2.68 1.84 -1.54
N ASN A 86 2.52 2.38 -0.35
CA ASN A 86 2.69 1.69 0.92
C ASN A 86 1.44 0.82 1.16
N ASN A 87 1.50 -0.42 0.66
CA ASN A 87 0.41 -1.40 0.79
C ASN A 87 0.75 -2.55 1.74
N ALA A 88 2.02 -2.78 2.04
CA ALA A 88 2.39 -3.81 3.02
C ALA A 88 1.64 -3.60 4.34
N GLY A 89 0.99 -4.65 4.81
CA GLY A 89 0.20 -4.59 6.04
C GLY A 89 -0.18 -5.99 6.51
N PHE A 90 -0.61 -6.05 7.76
CA PHE A 90 -1.03 -7.28 8.42
C PHE A 90 -2.33 -7.03 9.19
N PHE A 91 -3.31 -7.88 8.98
CA PHE A 91 -4.58 -7.86 9.66
C PHE A 91 -4.64 -8.99 10.67
N GLN A 92 -4.73 -8.64 11.93
CA GLN A 92 -5.01 -9.56 13.02
C GLN A 92 -5.95 -8.85 14.00
N PRO A 93 -7.25 -9.13 13.91
CA PRO A 93 -8.22 -8.59 14.86
C PRO A 93 -8.08 -9.26 16.22
N GLY A 94 -8.52 -8.58 17.26
CA GLY A 94 -8.54 -9.12 18.62
C GLY A 94 -9.15 -8.11 19.60
N SER A 95 -9.62 -8.61 20.73
CA SER A 95 -10.01 -7.77 21.87
C SER A 95 -8.78 -7.27 22.60
N LEU A 96 -8.74 -5.98 22.94
CA LEU A 96 -7.62 -5.42 23.73
C LEU A 96 -7.38 -6.18 25.05
N ALA A 97 -8.44 -6.80 25.61
CA ALA A 97 -8.31 -7.57 26.85
C ALA A 97 -7.59 -8.91 26.67
N ASP A 98 -7.66 -9.48 25.45
CA ASP A 98 -7.22 -10.87 25.20
C ASP A 98 -6.05 -10.94 24.21
N GLU A 99 -5.62 -9.81 23.66
CA GLU A 99 -4.47 -9.78 22.76
C GLU A 99 -3.19 -10.25 23.44
N PRO A 100 -2.39 -11.10 22.78
CA PRO A 100 -1.10 -11.53 23.34
C PRO A 100 -0.12 -10.36 23.44
N ALA A 101 0.79 -10.44 24.41
CA ALA A 101 1.86 -9.47 24.57
C ALA A 101 2.69 -9.34 23.27
N GLY A 102 3.03 -8.12 22.89
CA GLY A 102 3.79 -7.82 21.66
C GLY A 102 2.94 -7.69 20.39
N GLN A 103 1.61 -7.91 20.45
CA GLN A 103 0.76 -7.80 19.27
C GLN A 103 0.66 -6.36 18.76
N LEU A 104 0.54 -5.38 19.66
CA LEU A 104 0.51 -3.97 19.29
C LEU A 104 1.81 -3.55 18.57
N GLU A 105 2.95 -3.89 19.17
CA GLU A 105 4.27 -3.56 18.61
C GLU A 105 4.45 -4.18 17.23
N ASN A 106 4.08 -5.45 17.06
CA ASN A 106 4.15 -6.14 15.78
C ASN A 106 3.26 -5.46 14.73
N GLN A 107 2.02 -5.12 15.08
CA GLN A 107 1.10 -4.44 14.17
C GLN A 107 1.59 -3.03 13.81
N LEU A 108 2.15 -2.28 14.75
CA LEU A 108 2.74 -0.97 14.50
C LEU A 108 3.97 -1.07 13.60
N GLN A 109 4.85 -2.05 13.83
CA GLN A 109 6.03 -2.25 12.99
C GLN A 109 5.65 -2.56 11.54
N ILE A 110 4.66 -3.43 11.32
CA ILE A 110 4.27 -3.82 9.98
C ILE A 110 3.41 -2.74 9.31
N ASN A 111 2.35 -2.26 9.97
CA ASN A 111 1.35 -1.40 9.34
C ASN A 111 1.77 0.08 9.24
N LEU A 112 2.60 0.56 10.17
CA LEU A 112 3.12 1.93 10.19
C LEU A 112 4.60 1.98 9.85
N GLY A 113 5.42 1.18 10.56
CA GLY A 113 6.88 1.23 10.44
C GLY A 113 7.36 0.99 9.01
N SER A 114 6.76 0.00 8.32
CA SER A 114 7.08 -0.28 6.91
C SER A 114 6.89 0.95 6.01
N ALA A 115 5.75 1.62 6.12
CA ALA A 115 5.43 2.82 5.36
C ALA A 115 6.34 4.00 5.74
N TYR A 116 6.56 4.19 7.03
CA TYR A 116 7.39 5.26 7.56
C TYR A 116 8.84 5.18 7.07
N HIS A 117 9.50 4.04 7.26
CA HIS A 117 10.92 3.89 6.93
C HIS A 117 11.16 3.90 5.42
N LEU A 118 10.31 3.23 4.63
CA LEU A 118 10.43 3.26 3.17
C LEU A 118 10.16 4.65 2.60
N THR A 119 9.11 5.32 3.07
CA THR A 119 8.82 6.71 2.65
C THR A 119 10.01 7.62 2.94
N ARG A 120 10.58 7.58 4.14
CA ARG A 120 11.76 8.39 4.49
C ARG A 120 12.98 8.12 3.62
N ALA A 121 13.16 6.89 3.15
CA ALA A 121 14.26 6.53 2.27
C ALA A 121 14.08 7.09 0.85
N LEU A 122 12.84 7.18 0.35
CA LEU A 122 12.53 7.63 -1.01
C LEU A 122 12.20 9.11 -1.12
N LEU A 123 11.62 9.69 -0.07
CA LEU A 123 11.10 11.05 -0.03
C LEU A 123 12.10 12.14 -0.47
N PRO A 124 13.40 12.12 -0.04
CA PRO A 124 14.34 13.16 -0.47
C PRO A 124 14.47 13.27 -1.98
N SER A 125 14.44 12.16 -2.71
CA SER A 125 14.54 12.16 -4.17
C SER A 125 13.28 12.71 -4.85
N MET A 126 12.09 12.43 -4.29
CA MET A 126 10.82 12.96 -4.78
C MET A 126 10.73 14.48 -4.54
N VAL A 127 11.11 14.95 -3.35
CA VAL A 127 11.13 16.38 -3.00
C VAL A 127 12.12 17.15 -3.85
N GLN A 128 13.34 16.61 -4.05
CA GLN A 128 14.35 17.24 -4.91
C GLN A 128 13.86 17.39 -6.35
N ARG A 129 13.09 16.42 -6.85
CA ARG A 129 12.50 16.46 -8.20
C ARG A 129 11.29 17.38 -8.29
N GLY A 130 10.67 17.75 -7.16
CA GLY A 130 9.48 18.59 -7.09
C GLY A 130 8.20 17.93 -7.61
N THR A 131 8.17 16.58 -7.66
CA THR A 131 7.02 15.81 -8.11
C THR A 131 7.04 14.41 -7.53
N GLY A 132 5.85 13.85 -7.33
CA GLY A 132 5.65 12.49 -6.86
C GLY A 132 4.26 12.29 -6.26
N HIS A 133 3.87 11.03 -6.03
CA HIS A 133 2.60 10.70 -5.38
C HIS A 133 2.79 9.53 -4.43
N ILE A 134 2.47 9.73 -3.16
CA ILE A 134 2.55 8.70 -2.12
C ILE A 134 1.12 8.26 -1.77
N PHE A 135 0.85 6.96 -1.86
CA PHE A 135 -0.39 6.34 -1.42
C PHE A 135 -0.11 5.48 -0.19
N ASN A 136 -0.89 5.68 0.87
CA ASN A 136 -0.87 4.82 2.05
C ASN A 136 -2.16 4.01 2.10
N ILE A 137 -2.07 2.68 2.00
CA ILE A 137 -3.22 1.79 2.12
C ILE A 137 -3.57 1.62 3.60
N CYS A 138 -4.42 2.52 4.05
CA CYS A 138 -5.02 2.55 5.37
C CYS A 138 -6.14 1.49 5.50
N SER A 139 -7.22 1.82 6.16
CA SER A 139 -8.43 1.00 6.32
C SER A 139 -9.57 1.89 6.79
N ILE A 140 -10.81 1.42 6.66
CA ILE A 140 -11.94 2.03 7.36
C ILE A 140 -11.69 2.01 8.89
N ALA A 141 -10.95 1.01 9.38
CA ALA A 141 -10.47 0.93 10.76
C ALA A 141 -9.53 2.08 11.20
N SER A 142 -9.06 2.89 10.26
CA SER A 142 -8.30 4.13 10.52
C SER A 142 -9.19 5.33 10.83
N LEU A 143 -10.48 5.25 10.50
CA LEU A 143 -11.44 6.35 10.58
C LEU A 143 -12.48 6.15 11.68
N GLN A 144 -12.81 4.90 11.97
CA GLN A 144 -13.78 4.53 13.00
C GLN A 144 -13.39 3.23 13.69
N PRO A 145 -13.58 3.13 15.02
CA PRO A 145 -13.35 1.89 15.74
C PRO A 145 -14.46 0.86 15.43
N TYR A 146 -14.15 -0.41 15.66
CA TYR A 146 -15.12 -1.50 15.58
C TYR A 146 -14.81 -2.56 16.64
N PRO A 147 -15.79 -3.40 17.02
CA PRO A 147 -15.55 -4.49 17.98
C PRO A 147 -14.42 -5.42 17.52
N ASN A 148 -13.53 -5.81 18.43
CA ASN A 148 -12.32 -6.60 18.14
C ASN A 148 -11.34 -5.93 17.14
N GLY A 149 -11.38 -4.62 17.01
CA GLY A 149 -10.40 -3.87 16.21
C GLY A 149 -9.01 -3.86 16.82
N GLY A 150 -8.91 -3.80 18.13
CA GLY A 150 -7.70 -3.92 18.93
C GLY A 150 -6.48 -3.18 18.39
N SER A 151 -5.34 -3.83 18.50
CA SER A 151 -4.06 -3.30 18.01
C SER A 151 -4.06 -3.02 16.50
N TYR A 152 -4.86 -3.76 15.72
CA TYR A 152 -4.99 -3.47 14.29
C TYR A 152 -5.56 -2.07 14.04
N SER A 153 -6.68 -1.75 14.69
CA SER A 153 -7.29 -0.42 14.57
C SER A 153 -6.29 0.67 14.99
N ILE A 154 -5.62 0.48 16.13
CA ILE A 154 -4.61 1.43 16.63
C ILE A 154 -3.52 1.66 15.58
N SER A 155 -2.98 0.58 14.98
CA SER A 155 -1.94 0.69 13.97
C SER A 155 -2.41 1.43 12.71
N LYS A 156 -3.67 1.23 12.31
CA LYS A 156 -4.26 1.90 11.15
C LYS A 156 -4.62 3.37 11.44
N TYR A 157 -5.02 3.72 12.65
CA TYR A 157 -5.11 5.13 13.10
C TYR A 157 -3.73 5.81 13.07
N ALA A 158 -2.69 5.11 13.50
CA ALA A 158 -1.32 5.65 13.45
C ALA A 158 -0.86 5.89 12.00
N LEU A 159 -1.15 4.97 11.07
CA LEU A 159 -0.87 5.17 9.64
C LEU A 159 -1.67 6.33 9.04
N HIS A 160 -2.93 6.53 9.46
CA HIS A 160 -3.73 7.70 9.08
C HIS A 160 -3.09 9.00 9.57
N GLY A 161 -2.68 9.07 10.85
CA GLY A 161 -1.97 10.21 11.41
C GLY A 161 -0.68 10.53 10.64
N PHE A 162 0.12 9.51 10.32
CA PHE A 162 1.30 9.66 9.47
C PHE A 162 0.94 10.23 8.10
N THR A 163 -0.12 9.71 7.46
CA THR A 163 -0.58 10.18 6.14
C THR A 163 -0.98 11.65 6.15
N GLN A 164 -1.70 12.08 7.18
CA GLN A 164 -2.12 13.48 7.31
C GLN A 164 -0.95 14.42 7.55
N ASN A 165 -0.04 14.08 8.47
CA ASN A 165 1.16 14.89 8.73
C ASN A 165 2.05 14.97 7.49
N LEU A 166 2.30 13.84 6.82
CA LEU A 166 3.12 13.81 5.62
C LEU A 166 2.52 14.69 4.50
N ARG A 167 1.21 14.67 4.32
CA ARG A 167 0.53 15.54 3.34
C ARG A 167 0.71 17.03 3.68
N GLU A 168 0.54 17.38 4.95
CA GLU A 168 0.69 18.78 5.39
C GLU A 168 2.11 19.29 5.15
N GLU A 169 3.11 18.50 5.50
CA GLU A 169 4.52 18.85 5.30
C GLU A 169 4.89 18.97 3.82
N LEU A 170 4.27 18.16 2.95
CA LEU A 170 4.65 18.09 1.53
C LEU A 170 3.89 19.02 0.60
N LYS A 171 2.85 19.73 1.07
CA LYS A 171 2.08 20.68 0.26
C LYS A 171 2.96 21.66 -0.57
N PRO A 172 4.04 22.24 -0.03
CA PRO A 172 4.88 23.17 -0.79
C PRO A 172 5.88 22.51 -1.73
N THR A 173 5.99 21.17 -1.73
CA THR A 173 7.06 20.44 -2.43
C THR A 173 6.66 19.90 -3.80
N GLY A 174 5.38 19.92 -4.16
CA GLY A 174 4.84 19.27 -5.37
C GLY A 174 4.62 17.77 -5.22
N VAL A 175 4.95 17.15 -4.08
CA VAL A 175 4.67 15.73 -3.79
C VAL A 175 3.28 15.58 -3.20
N LYS A 176 2.43 14.77 -3.84
CA LYS A 176 1.06 14.49 -3.38
C LYS A 176 1.02 13.32 -2.41
N VAL A 177 0.06 13.33 -1.48
CA VAL A 177 -0.16 12.23 -0.53
C VAL A 177 -1.64 11.90 -0.43
N THR A 178 -1.98 10.63 -0.68
CA THR A 178 -3.34 10.09 -0.63
C THR A 178 -3.45 8.98 0.40
N GLY A 179 -4.43 9.09 1.30
CA GLY A 179 -4.85 7.97 2.13
C GLY A 179 -5.93 7.15 1.43
N VAL A 180 -5.79 5.83 1.40
CA VAL A 180 -6.80 4.91 0.85
C VAL A 180 -7.39 4.10 1.99
N TYR A 181 -8.71 4.14 2.16
CA TYR A 181 -9.43 3.58 3.30
C TYR A 181 -10.45 2.54 2.85
N PRO A 182 -10.00 1.33 2.49
CA PRO A 182 -10.92 0.26 2.12
C PRO A 182 -11.65 -0.28 3.35
N GLY A 183 -12.92 -0.62 3.17
CA GLY A 183 -13.67 -1.52 4.04
C GLY A 183 -13.34 -2.97 3.69
N ALA A 184 -14.32 -3.87 3.77
CA ALA A 184 -14.12 -5.29 3.47
C ALA A 184 -13.81 -5.53 1.98
N VAL A 185 -12.62 -6.05 1.68
CA VAL A 185 -12.12 -6.39 0.34
C VAL A 185 -11.74 -7.85 0.32
N LEU A 186 -12.13 -8.59 -0.72
CA LEU A 186 -11.82 -10.01 -0.88
C LEU A 186 -10.33 -10.22 -1.07
N THR A 187 -9.69 -10.66 0.00
CA THR A 187 -8.26 -10.99 0.06
C THR A 187 -8.09 -12.30 0.83
N ASP A 188 -6.89 -12.86 0.83
CA ASP A 188 -6.58 -14.10 1.56
C ASP A 188 -6.86 -14.00 3.09
N SER A 189 -7.00 -12.79 3.63
CA SER A 189 -7.35 -12.60 5.05
C SER A 189 -8.75 -13.09 5.41
N TRP A 190 -9.61 -13.27 4.42
CA TRP A 190 -10.97 -13.81 4.59
C TRP A 190 -11.02 -15.34 4.55
N GLY A 191 -9.90 -16.02 4.27
CA GLY A 191 -9.83 -17.48 4.18
C GLY A 191 -10.83 -18.03 3.17
N ASN A 192 -11.74 -18.91 3.61
CA ASN A 192 -12.75 -19.55 2.79
C ASN A 192 -14.08 -18.78 2.70
N PHE A 193 -14.07 -17.44 2.88
CA PHE A 193 -15.28 -16.63 2.77
C PHE A 193 -15.88 -16.74 1.36
N ASP A 194 -17.14 -17.14 1.28
CA ASP A 194 -17.88 -17.22 0.02
C ASP A 194 -18.40 -15.83 -0.37
N ASN A 195 -17.80 -15.22 -1.40
CA ASN A 195 -18.23 -13.95 -1.97
C ASN A 195 -19.08 -14.10 -3.25
N SER A 196 -19.65 -15.27 -3.52
CA SER A 196 -20.48 -15.52 -4.72
C SER A 196 -21.65 -14.56 -4.84
N ALA A 197 -22.19 -14.07 -3.71
CA ALA A 197 -23.23 -13.07 -3.65
C ALA A 197 -22.72 -11.62 -3.79
N GLY A 198 -21.43 -11.39 -3.99
CA GLY A 198 -20.85 -10.05 -4.11
C GLY A 198 -21.02 -9.22 -2.84
N ARG A 199 -20.82 -9.80 -1.66
CA ARG A 199 -21.04 -9.14 -0.36
C ARG A 199 -19.95 -8.14 0.00
N ILE A 200 -18.71 -8.43 -0.37
CA ILE A 200 -17.54 -7.57 -0.15
C ILE A 200 -16.89 -7.19 -1.48
N MET A 201 -16.10 -6.12 -1.47
CA MET A 201 -15.47 -5.55 -2.67
C MET A 201 -14.39 -6.48 -3.24
N GLU A 202 -14.13 -6.34 -4.53
CA GLU A 202 -12.98 -6.96 -5.18
C GLU A 202 -11.71 -6.11 -4.99
N THR A 203 -10.53 -6.75 -4.99
CA THR A 203 -9.25 -6.03 -4.90
C THR A 203 -9.06 -5.04 -6.05
N ASP A 204 -9.63 -5.35 -7.20
CA ASP A 204 -9.54 -4.54 -8.41
C ASP A 204 -10.26 -3.19 -8.29
N ASP A 205 -11.33 -3.11 -7.49
CA ASP A 205 -12.02 -1.85 -7.21
C ASP A 205 -11.10 -0.83 -6.54
N VAL A 206 -10.32 -1.28 -5.56
CA VAL A 206 -9.34 -0.44 -4.87
C VAL A 206 -8.21 -0.03 -5.83
N ALA A 207 -7.70 -0.99 -6.61
CA ALA A 207 -6.58 -0.75 -7.52
C ALA A 207 -6.94 0.25 -8.63
N LYS A 208 -8.14 0.15 -9.22
CA LYS A 208 -8.65 1.10 -10.21
C LYS A 208 -8.75 2.53 -9.66
N MET A 209 -9.29 2.69 -8.44
CA MET A 209 -9.41 4.01 -7.83
C MET A 209 -8.05 4.65 -7.55
N VAL A 210 -7.07 3.86 -7.10
CA VAL A 210 -5.71 4.35 -6.87
C VAL A 210 -5.05 4.78 -8.19
N LEU A 211 -5.18 3.98 -9.25
CA LEU A 211 -4.65 4.33 -10.58
C LEU A 211 -5.28 5.62 -11.11
N GLN A 212 -6.61 5.77 -11.04
CA GLN A 212 -7.28 6.98 -11.49
C GLN A 212 -6.84 8.23 -10.70
N ALA A 213 -6.68 8.11 -9.39
CA ALA A 213 -6.15 9.21 -8.56
C ALA A 213 -4.69 9.57 -8.91
N ALA A 214 -3.88 8.56 -9.27
CA ALA A 214 -2.49 8.78 -9.67
C ALA A 214 -2.37 9.54 -11.01
N GLN A 215 -3.33 9.36 -11.92
CA GLN A 215 -3.33 9.95 -13.25
C GLN A 215 -3.89 11.37 -13.32
N LEU A 216 -4.38 11.92 -12.21
CA LEU A 216 -4.85 13.31 -12.18
C LEU A 216 -3.68 14.30 -12.37
N SER A 217 -4.02 15.49 -12.88
CA SER A 217 -3.05 16.57 -13.08
C SER A 217 -2.28 16.92 -11.80
N SER A 218 -1.15 17.61 -11.95
CA SER A 218 -0.33 18.04 -10.81
C SER A 218 -1.06 18.98 -9.85
N GLN A 219 -2.09 19.70 -10.32
CA GLN A 219 -2.87 20.63 -9.51
C GLN A 219 -3.92 19.95 -8.62
N ALA A 220 -4.27 18.68 -8.93
CA ALA A 220 -5.29 17.95 -8.19
C ALA A 220 -4.65 16.89 -7.28
N CYS A 221 -5.06 16.88 -6.01
CA CYS A 221 -4.72 15.82 -5.06
C CYS A 221 -6.01 15.22 -4.50
N VAL A 222 -6.21 13.93 -4.69
CA VAL A 222 -7.23 13.18 -3.96
C VAL A 222 -6.67 12.90 -2.58
N GLU A 223 -7.18 13.58 -1.56
CA GLU A 223 -6.64 13.45 -0.20
C GLU A 223 -7.03 12.13 0.46
N GLN A 224 -8.24 11.66 0.19
CA GLN A 224 -8.78 10.43 0.75
C GLN A 224 -9.61 9.68 -0.29
N ILE A 225 -9.41 8.36 -0.35
CA ILE A 225 -10.23 7.43 -1.12
C ILE A 225 -10.89 6.49 -0.11
N VAL A 226 -12.17 6.68 0.15
CA VAL A 226 -12.95 5.80 1.04
C VAL A 226 -13.82 4.89 0.19
N LEU A 227 -13.58 3.59 0.28
CA LEU A 227 -14.32 2.55 -0.44
C LEU A 227 -14.94 1.57 0.55
N ARG A 228 -16.22 1.30 0.43
CA ARG A 228 -16.93 0.36 1.29
C ARG A 228 -17.82 -0.56 0.46
N PRO A 229 -18.08 -1.79 0.92
CA PRO A 229 -19.11 -2.62 0.31
C PRO A 229 -20.43 -1.87 0.24
N ARG A 230 -21.17 -2.06 -0.85
CA ARG A 230 -22.47 -1.36 -1.08
C ARG A 230 -23.46 -1.53 0.08
N LEU A 231 -23.40 -2.66 0.76
CA LEU A 231 -24.27 -2.97 1.90
C LEU A 231 -23.64 -2.62 3.27
N GLY A 232 -22.57 -1.83 3.29
CA GLY A 232 -21.80 -1.52 4.49
C GLY A 232 -20.77 -2.60 4.84
N ASP A 233 -20.03 -2.41 5.94
CA ASP A 233 -19.04 -3.37 6.41
C ASP A 233 -19.72 -4.62 7.02
N LEU A 234 -18.94 -5.67 7.29
CA LEU A 234 -19.38 -6.90 7.95
C LEU A 234 -19.21 -6.80 9.46
#